data_f3726fba2095b626801184f11d9e4ede
#
_entry.id   f3726fba2095b626801184f11d9e4ede
#
_cell.length_a   1.000
_cell.length_b   1.000
_cell.length_c   1.000
_cell.angle_alpha   90.00
_cell.angle_beta   90.00
_cell.angle_gamma   90.00
#
_symmetry.space_group_name_H-M   'P 1'
#
loop_
_entity.id
_entity.type
_entity.pdbx_description
1 polymer ?
#
loop_
_entity_poly.entity_id
_entity_poly.type
_entity_poly.pdbx_seq_one_letter_code
_entity_poly.pdbx_strand_id
1 'polypeptide(L)'
;MKTYLVGGSVRDELLGLPVKDHDFVVVGASPEEMERQGYRPVGKDFPVFLHPQTHEQYALARTERKISLGYKGFEVFASPQVTLQEDLARRDLTINSIAKDQEGNIIDPFNGVADLEAGILRHVSPAFSEDPVRILRAARFAARFSFRIAPETL
;
A
#
# COMPACT_ATOMS: atom_id res chain seq x y z
N MET A 1 -9.49 -15.71 4.77
CA MET A 1 -9.27 -14.62 3.82
C MET A 1 -9.89 -13.34 4.36
N LYS A 2 -9.09 -12.29 4.50
CA LYS A 2 -9.55 -10.97 4.94
C LYS A 2 -9.14 -9.93 3.91
N THR A 3 -10.00 -8.95 3.67
CA THR A 3 -9.75 -7.89 2.70
C THR A 3 -9.73 -6.53 3.39
N TYR A 4 -8.84 -5.65 2.93
CA TYR A 4 -8.66 -4.31 3.49
C TYR A 4 -8.53 -3.30 2.36
N LEU A 5 -9.20 -2.15 2.51
CA LEU A 5 -8.94 -1.00 1.66
C LEU A 5 -7.64 -0.37 2.11
N VAL A 6 -6.76 0.00 1.18
CA VAL A 6 -5.41 0.46 1.52
C VAL A 6 -4.94 1.65 0.67
N GLY A 7 -3.89 2.28 1.11
CA GLY A 7 -3.11 3.23 0.33
C GLY A 7 -3.81 4.55 0.08
N GLY A 8 -3.66 5.04 -1.14
CA GLY A 8 -4.18 6.35 -1.52
C GLY A 8 -5.67 6.52 -1.37
N SER A 9 -6.46 5.45 -1.50
CA SER A 9 -7.90 5.52 -1.32
C SER A 9 -8.27 5.82 0.14
N VAL A 10 -7.61 5.20 1.11
CA VAL A 10 -7.84 5.48 2.53
C VAL A 10 -7.38 6.90 2.88
N ARG A 11 -6.18 7.27 2.42
CA ARG A 11 -5.64 8.62 2.62
C ARG A 11 -6.61 9.69 2.09
N ASP A 12 -7.08 9.53 0.86
CA ASP A 12 -7.94 10.52 0.23
C ASP A 12 -9.31 10.59 0.93
N GLU A 13 -9.85 9.45 1.35
CA GLU A 13 -11.09 9.41 2.13
C GLU A 13 -10.94 10.18 3.45
N LEU A 14 -9.82 9.98 4.16
CA LEU A 14 -9.55 10.69 5.42
C LEU A 14 -9.35 12.19 5.21
N LEU A 15 -8.87 12.61 4.04
CA LEU A 15 -8.73 14.03 3.68
C LEU A 15 -10.04 14.64 3.18
N GLY A 16 -11.10 13.86 3.02
CA GLY A 16 -12.36 14.33 2.46
C GLY A 16 -12.32 14.56 0.97
N LEU A 17 -11.33 13.96 0.28
CA LEU A 17 -11.19 14.08 -1.17
C LEU A 17 -11.99 12.99 -1.88
N PRO A 18 -12.41 13.23 -3.15
CA PRO A 18 -13.06 12.18 -3.93
C PRO A 18 -12.13 10.99 -4.14
N VAL A 19 -12.65 9.79 -3.92
CA VAL A 19 -11.92 8.55 -4.16
C VAL A 19 -12.39 7.96 -5.49
N LYS A 20 -11.49 7.92 -6.47
CA LYS A 20 -11.81 7.40 -7.82
C LYS A 20 -11.56 5.91 -7.92
N ASP A 21 -10.43 5.46 -7.39
CA ASP A 21 -10.01 4.07 -7.45
C ASP A 21 -9.85 3.51 -6.05
N HIS A 22 -10.27 2.26 -5.86
CA HIS A 22 -10.12 1.56 -4.60
C HIS A 22 -9.13 0.41 -4.78
N ASP A 23 -8.09 0.40 -3.95
CA ASP A 23 -7.12 -0.69 -3.92
C ASP A 23 -7.32 -1.50 -2.65
N PHE A 24 -7.37 -2.82 -2.82
CA PHE A 24 -7.58 -3.74 -1.70
C PHE A 24 -6.38 -4.66 -1.53
N VAL A 25 -6.10 -5.02 -0.29
CA VAL A 25 -5.13 -6.06 0.06
C VAL A 25 -5.88 -7.25 0.62
N VAL A 26 -5.50 -8.45 0.20
CA VAL A 26 -6.06 -9.70 0.69
C VAL A 26 -5.02 -10.40 1.56
N VAL A 27 -5.41 -10.72 2.79
CA VAL A 27 -4.59 -11.45 3.75
C VAL A 27 -5.16 -12.84 3.96
N GLY A 28 -4.32 -13.87 3.96
CA GLY A 28 -4.74 -15.22 4.25
C GLY A 28 -5.33 -15.98 3.08
N ALA A 29 -4.94 -15.65 1.86
CA ALA A 29 -5.39 -16.36 0.66
C ALA A 29 -4.22 -16.67 -0.27
N SER A 30 -4.38 -17.72 -1.06
CA SER A 30 -3.45 -18.09 -2.13
C SER A 30 -4.01 -17.64 -3.48
N PRO A 31 -3.18 -17.56 -4.55
CA PRO A 31 -3.69 -17.28 -5.89
C PRO A 31 -4.79 -18.25 -6.33
N GLU A 32 -4.64 -19.53 -5.99
CA GLU A 32 -5.62 -20.57 -6.35
C GLU A 32 -6.98 -20.31 -5.70
N GLU A 33 -6.97 -19.85 -4.44
CA GLU A 33 -8.21 -19.49 -3.75
C GLU A 33 -8.89 -18.28 -4.39
N MET A 34 -8.11 -17.30 -4.81
CA MET A 34 -8.63 -16.12 -5.50
C MET A 34 -9.32 -16.53 -6.81
N GLU A 35 -8.68 -17.38 -7.60
CA GLU A 35 -9.26 -17.84 -8.86
C GLU A 35 -10.52 -18.67 -8.63
N ARG A 36 -10.55 -19.53 -7.60
CA ARG A 36 -11.74 -20.31 -7.27
C ARG A 36 -12.94 -19.44 -6.91
N GLN A 37 -12.69 -18.26 -6.37
CA GLN A 37 -13.76 -17.31 -6.01
C GLN A 37 -14.14 -16.39 -7.18
N GLY A 38 -13.58 -16.61 -8.36
CA GLY A 38 -13.91 -15.86 -9.55
C GLY A 38 -13.06 -14.63 -9.81
N TYR A 39 -12.05 -14.39 -8.99
CA TYR A 39 -11.11 -13.29 -9.23
C TYR A 39 -10.22 -13.62 -10.42
N ARG A 40 -9.96 -12.63 -11.25
CA ARG A 40 -9.17 -12.81 -12.46
C ARG A 40 -7.76 -12.22 -12.29
N PRO A 41 -6.69 -13.01 -12.48
CA PRO A 41 -5.34 -12.49 -12.35
C PRO A 41 -5.00 -11.48 -13.45
N VAL A 42 -4.30 -10.41 -13.08
CA VAL A 42 -3.79 -9.39 -14.00
C VAL A 42 -2.33 -9.09 -13.66
N GLY A 43 -1.54 -8.78 -14.68
CA GLY A 43 -0.11 -8.53 -14.51
C GLY A 43 0.70 -9.82 -14.41
N LYS A 44 2.03 -9.69 -14.57
CA LYS A 44 2.93 -10.84 -14.58
C LYS A 44 3.76 -10.96 -13.31
N ASP A 45 4.11 -9.82 -12.71
CA ASP A 45 5.11 -9.78 -11.64
C ASP A 45 4.53 -9.69 -10.25
N PHE A 46 3.26 -9.33 -10.13
CA PHE A 46 2.61 -9.13 -8.85
C PHE A 46 1.30 -9.92 -8.78
N PRO A 47 0.98 -10.51 -7.63
CA PRO A 47 -0.26 -11.26 -7.46
C PRO A 47 -1.44 -10.30 -7.26
N VAL A 48 -1.87 -9.67 -8.35
CA VAL A 48 -3.00 -8.74 -8.40
C VAL A 48 -4.14 -9.37 -9.17
N PHE A 49 -5.35 -9.19 -8.67
CA PHE A 49 -6.56 -9.79 -9.22
C PHE A 49 -7.66 -8.74 -9.37
N LEU A 50 -8.55 -8.95 -10.34
CA LEU A 50 -9.75 -8.13 -10.49
C LEU A 50 -10.94 -8.83 -9.86
N HIS A 51 -11.73 -8.06 -9.11
CA HIS A 51 -12.96 -8.55 -8.49
C HIS A 51 -13.97 -8.96 -9.58
N PRO A 52 -14.67 -10.10 -9.42
CA PRO A 52 -15.57 -10.61 -10.47
C PRO A 52 -16.75 -9.69 -10.81
N GLN A 53 -17.22 -8.87 -9.88
CA GLN A 53 -18.33 -7.95 -10.12
C GLN A 53 -17.88 -6.49 -10.29
N THR A 54 -17.05 -6.00 -9.37
CA THR A 54 -16.68 -4.58 -9.34
C THR A 54 -15.51 -4.24 -10.25
N HIS A 55 -14.70 -5.23 -10.63
CA HIS A 55 -13.46 -5.08 -11.40
C HIS A 55 -12.40 -4.23 -10.68
N GLU A 56 -12.56 -4.03 -9.39
CA GLU A 56 -11.55 -3.35 -8.57
C GLU A 56 -10.36 -4.27 -8.32
N GLN A 57 -9.19 -3.67 -8.07
CA GLN A 57 -7.96 -4.42 -7.90
C GLN A 57 -7.81 -4.93 -6.46
N TYR A 58 -7.54 -6.23 -6.35
CA TYR A 58 -7.27 -6.91 -5.08
C TYR A 58 -5.89 -7.54 -5.18
N ALA A 59 -4.94 -7.06 -4.38
CA ALA A 59 -3.58 -7.60 -4.34
C ALA A 59 -3.41 -8.49 -3.11
N LEU A 60 -2.74 -9.62 -3.29
CA LEU A 60 -2.36 -10.44 -2.14
C LEU A 60 -1.33 -9.70 -1.29
N ALA A 61 -1.44 -9.82 0.03
CA ALA A 61 -0.45 -9.27 0.95
C ALA A 61 0.93 -9.79 0.59
N ARG A 62 1.91 -8.90 0.51
CA ARG A 62 3.25 -9.26 0.04
C ARG A 62 4.33 -8.52 0.79
N THR A 63 5.51 -9.13 0.80
CA THR A 63 6.75 -8.47 1.20
C THR A 63 7.60 -8.24 -0.04
N GLU A 64 8.52 -7.29 0.03
CA GLU A 64 9.47 -7.00 -1.03
C GLU A 64 10.88 -7.10 -0.45
N ARG A 65 11.78 -7.74 -1.19
CA ARG A 65 13.18 -7.88 -0.81
C ARG A 65 14.04 -7.29 -1.91
N LYS A 66 14.96 -6.41 -1.53
CA LYS A 66 15.90 -5.85 -2.49
C LYS A 66 16.98 -6.89 -2.84
N ILE A 67 17.14 -7.19 -4.13
CA ILE A 67 18.11 -8.15 -4.62
C ILE A 67 19.20 -7.50 -5.48
N SER A 68 18.99 -6.25 -5.92
CA SER A 68 19.98 -5.49 -6.68
C SER A 68 19.73 -4.00 -6.49
N LEU A 69 20.64 -3.16 -7.04
CA LEU A 69 20.48 -1.71 -6.99
C LEU A 69 19.40 -1.24 -7.93
N GLY A 70 18.65 -0.22 -7.52
CA GLY A 70 17.59 0.39 -8.31
C GLY A 70 16.20 -0.21 -8.04
N TYR A 71 15.18 0.41 -8.65
CA TYR A 71 13.79 0.04 -8.37
C TYR A 71 13.39 -1.32 -8.96
N LYS A 72 14.10 -1.81 -9.97
CA LYS A 72 13.85 -3.13 -10.58
C LYS A 72 14.50 -4.27 -9.81
N GLY A 73 15.27 -3.98 -8.78
CA GLY A 73 16.01 -4.97 -8.02
C GLY A 73 15.27 -5.54 -6.82
N PHE A 74 13.94 -5.62 -6.87
CA PHE A 74 13.13 -6.15 -5.77
C PHE A 74 12.54 -7.51 -6.13
N GLU A 75 12.59 -8.42 -5.16
CA GLU A 75 11.89 -9.69 -5.22
C GLU A 75 10.60 -9.59 -4.42
N VAL A 76 9.49 -9.99 -5.03
CA VAL A 76 8.17 -9.97 -4.41
C VAL A 76 7.85 -11.36 -3.87
N PHE A 77 7.44 -11.40 -2.61
CA PHE A 77 6.99 -12.64 -1.96
C PHE A 77 5.59 -12.45 -1.42
N ALA A 78 4.66 -13.29 -1.87
CA ALA A 78 3.29 -13.30 -1.38
C ALA A 78 2.94 -14.71 -0.93
N SER A 79 2.30 -14.81 0.26
CA SER A 79 1.79 -16.07 0.77
C SER A 79 0.66 -15.79 1.75
N PRO A 80 -0.17 -16.81 2.07
CA PRO A 80 -1.22 -16.65 3.08
C PRO A 80 -0.70 -16.26 4.47
N GLN A 81 0.58 -16.47 4.76
CA GLN A 81 1.19 -16.12 6.03
C GLN A 81 1.67 -14.67 6.12
N VAL A 82 1.75 -13.95 5.01
CA VAL A 82 2.14 -12.53 5.04
C VAL A 82 1.04 -11.72 5.70
N THR A 83 1.40 -10.95 6.74
CA THR A 83 0.45 -10.15 7.50
C THR A 83 0.15 -8.81 6.84
N LEU A 84 -0.96 -8.19 7.23
CA LEU A 84 -1.27 -6.82 6.79
C LEU A 84 -0.15 -5.86 7.17
N GLN A 85 0.37 -5.94 8.40
CA GLN A 85 1.44 -5.05 8.85
C GLN A 85 2.69 -5.20 8.01
N GLU A 86 3.05 -6.43 7.63
CA GLU A 86 4.20 -6.66 6.75
C GLU A 86 3.99 -6.03 5.37
N ASP A 87 2.79 -6.14 4.81
CA ASP A 87 2.46 -5.50 3.54
C ASP A 87 2.55 -3.98 3.65
N LEU A 88 1.99 -3.40 4.71
CA LEU A 88 2.03 -1.96 4.93
C LEU A 88 3.45 -1.44 5.16
N ALA A 89 4.30 -2.24 5.81
CA ALA A 89 5.68 -1.85 6.13
C ALA A 89 6.57 -1.65 4.89
N ARG A 90 6.26 -2.30 3.77
CA ARG A 90 7.03 -2.16 2.53
C ARG A 90 6.70 -0.89 1.75
N ARG A 91 5.67 -0.17 2.15
CA ARG A 91 5.20 1.01 1.41
C ARG A 91 6.12 2.21 1.66
N ASP A 92 5.92 3.28 0.90
CA ASP A 92 6.79 4.44 0.94
C ASP A 92 6.57 5.34 2.17
N LEU A 93 5.38 5.89 2.29
CA LEU A 93 5.06 6.90 3.30
C LEU A 93 4.01 6.40 4.28
N THR A 94 4.07 6.91 5.52
CA THR A 94 3.10 6.54 6.57
C THR A 94 1.66 6.85 6.14
N ILE A 95 1.43 7.94 5.44
CA ILE A 95 0.09 8.32 4.97
C ILE A 95 -0.47 7.37 3.91
N ASN A 96 0.39 6.58 3.27
CA ASN A 96 0.01 5.55 2.31
C ASN A 96 0.02 4.14 2.91
N SER A 97 0.26 4.03 4.22
CA SER A 97 0.34 2.76 4.95
C SER A 97 -0.76 2.63 5.99
N ILE A 98 -1.92 3.15 5.66
CA ILE A 98 -3.14 3.07 6.46
C ILE A 98 -4.10 2.12 5.75
N ALA A 99 -4.76 1.26 6.52
CA ALA A 99 -5.75 0.33 5.99
C ALA A 99 -7.09 0.54 6.67
N LYS A 100 -8.15 0.07 6.02
CA LYS A 100 -9.50 0.10 6.55
C LYS A 100 -10.13 -1.27 6.31
N ASP A 101 -10.64 -1.89 7.38
CA ASP A 101 -11.26 -3.20 7.26
C ASP A 101 -12.70 -3.11 6.72
N GLN A 102 -13.34 -4.26 6.56
CA GLN A 102 -14.70 -4.33 6.02
C GLN A 102 -15.75 -3.72 6.95
N GLU A 103 -15.43 -3.57 8.23
CA GLU A 103 -16.31 -2.97 9.24
C GLU A 103 -16.09 -1.47 9.41
N GLY A 104 -15.15 -0.90 8.65
CA GLY A 104 -14.84 0.53 8.70
C GLY A 104 -13.79 0.92 9.72
N ASN A 105 -13.15 -0.05 10.39
CA ASN A 105 -12.10 0.24 11.37
C ASN A 105 -10.79 0.62 10.66
N ILE A 106 -10.14 1.67 11.15
CA ILE A 106 -8.84 2.12 10.64
C ILE A 106 -7.73 1.34 11.31
N ILE A 107 -6.81 0.81 10.50
CA ILE A 107 -5.63 0.08 10.95
C ILE A 107 -4.42 0.90 10.53
N ASP A 108 -3.71 1.45 11.52
CA ASP A 108 -2.67 2.45 11.30
C ASP A 108 -1.42 2.14 12.13
N PRO A 109 -0.67 1.09 11.76
CA PRO A 109 0.49 0.65 12.56
C PRO A 109 1.66 1.63 12.56
N PHE A 110 1.72 2.56 11.61
CA PHE A 110 2.85 3.48 11.46
C PHE A 110 2.46 4.94 11.73
N ASN A 111 1.31 5.18 12.37
CA ASN A 111 0.83 6.51 12.75
C ASN A 111 0.63 7.45 11.55
N GLY A 112 0.18 6.91 10.43
CA GLY A 112 -0.07 7.70 9.21
C GLY A 112 -1.20 8.70 9.38
N VAL A 113 -2.22 8.40 10.20
CA VAL A 113 -3.32 9.33 10.45
C VAL A 113 -2.82 10.60 11.11
N ALA A 114 -1.93 10.49 12.11
CA ALA A 114 -1.35 11.64 12.78
C ALA A 114 -0.51 12.48 11.81
N ASP A 115 0.31 11.83 10.97
CA ASP A 115 1.10 12.53 9.96
C ASP A 115 0.21 13.22 8.92
N LEU A 116 -0.89 12.58 8.55
CA LEU A 116 -1.85 13.13 7.60
C LEU A 116 -2.49 14.42 8.15
N GLU A 117 -2.91 14.39 9.42
CA GLU A 117 -3.50 15.56 10.09
C GLU A 117 -2.49 16.69 10.24
N ALA A 118 -1.22 16.36 10.51
CA ALA A 118 -0.15 17.34 10.66
C ALA A 118 0.41 17.83 9.31
N GLY A 119 0.06 17.20 8.20
CA GLY A 119 0.58 17.55 6.88
C GLY A 119 2.04 17.18 6.72
N ILE A 120 2.45 16.01 7.21
CA ILE A 120 3.85 15.56 7.21
C ILE A 120 4.01 14.34 6.32
N LEU A 121 5.05 14.35 5.47
CA LEU A 121 5.49 13.21 4.70
C LEU A 121 6.65 12.53 5.42
N ARG A 122 6.44 11.30 5.85
CA ARG A 122 7.43 10.53 6.60
C ARG A 122 7.55 9.13 6.00
N HIS A 123 8.79 8.66 5.83
CA HIS A 123 9.00 7.29 5.36
C HIS A 123 8.60 6.25 6.42
N VAL A 124 8.16 5.08 5.95
CA VAL A 124 7.69 4.01 6.83
C VAL A 124 8.86 3.24 7.44
N SER A 125 9.87 2.94 6.63
CA SER A 125 11.00 2.11 7.05
C SER A 125 12.28 2.53 6.33
N PRO A 126 13.46 2.04 6.77
CA PRO A 126 14.73 2.32 6.07
C PRO A 126 14.73 1.91 4.60
N ALA A 127 13.87 0.99 4.18
CA ALA A 127 13.74 0.61 2.78
C ALA A 127 13.34 1.77 1.86
N PHE A 128 12.81 2.86 2.40
CA PHE A 128 12.47 4.06 1.63
C PHE A 128 13.65 4.58 0.82
N SER A 129 14.83 4.68 1.46
CA SER A 129 16.03 5.23 0.82
C SER A 129 16.65 4.29 -0.23
N GLU A 130 16.22 3.04 -0.29
CA GLU A 130 16.72 2.06 -1.25
C GLU A 130 16.08 2.18 -2.63
N ASP A 131 14.98 2.90 -2.74
CA ASP A 131 14.24 3.05 -3.98
C ASP A 131 14.20 4.53 -4.39
N PRO A 132 14.95 4.95 -5.42
CA PRO A 132 14.97 6.34 -5.85
C PRO A 132 13.62 6.85 -6.34
N VAL A 133 12.73 5.97 -6.81
CA VAL A 133 11.38 6.37 -7.23
C VAL A 133 10.58 6.90 -6.05
N ARG A 134 10.79 6.37 -4.84
CA ARG A 134 10.10 6.84 -3.63
C ARG A 134 10.48 8.26 -3.27
N ILE A 135 11.72 8.67 -3.51
CA ILE A 135 12.17 10.05 -3.30
C ILE A 135 11.40 11.00 -4.21
N LEU A 136 11.25 10.64 -5.47
CA LEU A 136 10.48 11.44 -6.44
C LEU A 136 9.00 11.50 -6.08
N ARG A 137 8.44 10.40 -5.56
CA ARG A 137 7.07 10.38 -5.10
C ARG A 137 6.84 11.29 -3.91
N ALA A 138 7.77 11.31 -2.95
CA ALA A 138 7.68 12.19 -1.79
C ALA A 138 7.65 13.67 -2.23
N ALA A 139 8.51 14.06 -3.16
CA ALA A 139 8.53 15.41 -3.69
C ALA A 139 7.20 15.76 -4.39
N ARG A 140 6.63 14.82 -5.13
CA ARG A 140 5.34 15.00 -5.79
C ARG A 140 4.21 15.20 -4.79
N PHE A 141 4.18 14.41 -3.72
CA PHE A 141 3.19 14.57 -2.67
C PHE A 141 3.33 15.91 -1.94
N ALA A 142 4.56 16.33 -1.65
CA ALA A 142 4.80 17.63 -1.02
C ALA A 142 4.20 18.76 -1.85
N ALA A 143 4.39 18.72 -3.16
CA ALA A 143 3.84 19.72 -4.07
C ALA A 143 2.31 19.66 -4.15
N ARG A 144 1.75 18.44 -4.26
CA ARG A 144 0.32 18.26 -4.48
C ARG A 144 -0.52 18.64 -3.26
N PHE A 145 -0.06 18.29 -2.05
CA PHE A 145 -0.83 18.45 -0.82
C PHE A 145 -0.33 19.58 0.06
N SER A 146 0.73 20.30 -0.36
CA SER A 146 1.40 21.32 0.47
C SER A 146 1.89 20.75 1.81
N PHE A 147 2.27 19.49 1.82
CA PHE A 147 2.77 18.80 3.00
C PHE A 147 4.27 19.06 3.19
N ARG A 148 4.71 18.97 4.43
CA ARG A 148 6.13 19.08 4.78
C ARG A 148 6.76 17.69 4.83
N ILE A 149 8.02 17.61 4.41
CA ILE A 149 8.80 16.38 4.53
C ILE A 149 9.40 16.30 5.92
N ALA A 150 9.22 15.16 6.60
CA ALA A 150 9.77 14.95 7.93
C ALA A 150 11.31 15.03 7.88
N PRO A 151 11.99 15.60 8.93
CA PRO A 151 13.44 15.71 8.92
C PRO A 151 14.18 14.40 8.70
N GLU A 152 13.70 13.30 9.28
CA GLU A 152 14.31 11.98 9.14
C GLU A 152 14.14 11.39 7.73
N THR A 153 13.30 11.98 6.88
CA THR A 153 13.04 11.53 5.51
C THR A 153 13.87 12.31 4.49
N LEU A 154 14.41 13.44 4.89
CA LEU A 154 15.23 14.28 4.02
C LEU A 154 16.61 13.68 3.69
#